data_f5ef08fd9e1907b86a4a6f909dbef2b1
#
_entry.id   f5ef08fd9e1907b86a4a6f909dbef2b1
#
_cell.length_a   1.000
_cell.length_b   1.000
_cell.length_c   1.000
_cell.angle_alpha   90.00
_cell.angle_beta   90.00
_cell.angle_gamma   90.00
#
_symmetry.space_group_name_H-M   'P 1'
#
loop_
_entity.id
_entity.type
_entity.pdbx_description
1 polymer ?
#
loop_
_entity_poly.entity_id
_entity_poly.type
_entity_poly.pdbx_seq_one_letter_code
_entity_poly.pdbx_strand_id
1 'polypeptide(L)'
;VNGLSPGPIEGSWGMDNVIAKDPAMKETITKAIPLKRWGVDKDIADGALFLASDAASWVTGTILDIDGGVTIASPGSGDTDAVNFGNNDKVRGPGKGDR
;
A
#
# COMPACT_ATOMS: atom_id res chain seq x y z
N VAL A 1 10.61 -12.76 -14.82
CA VAL A 1 9.46 -13.06 -13.97
C VAL A 1 9.38 -12.02 -12.84
N ASN A 2 8.20 -11.46 -12.63
CA ASN A 2 7.96 -10.44 -11.64
C ASN A 2 6.66 -10.71 -10.90
N GLY A 3 6.45 -10.01 -9.79
CA GLY A 3 5.23 -10.11 -9.02
C GLY A 3 4.60 -8.76 -8.78
N LEU A 4 3.34 -8.78 -8.42
CA LEU A 4 2.60 -7.59 -7.98
C LEU A 4 2.17 -7.78 -6.55
N SER A 5 2.24 -6.70 -5.77
CA SER A 5 1.79 -6.70 -4.39
C SER A 5 0.76 -5.58 -4.21
N PRO A 6 -0.54 -5.91 -4.31
CA PRO A 6 -1.59 -4.90 -4.18
C PRO A 6 -1.80 -4.45 -2.74
N GLY A 7 -2.24 -3.22 -2.58
CA GLY A 7 -2.72 -2.72 -1.30
C GLY A 7 -4.24 -2.81 -1.19
N PRO A 8 -4.88 -1.90 -0.44
CA PRO A 8 -6.33 -1.91 -0.30
C PRO A 8 -7.01 -1.58 -1.63
N ILE A 9 -7.78 -2.51 -2.16
CA ILE A 9 -8.46 -2.37 -3.45
C ILE A 9 -9.96 -2.40 -3.24
N GLU A 10 -10.66 -1.40 -3.75
CA GLU A 10 -12.12 -1.36 -3.70
C GLU A 10 -12.70 -2.52 -4.51
N GLY A 11 -13.78 -3.08 -4.00
CA GLY A 11 -14.47 -4.17 -4.66
C GLY A 11 -13.88 -5.54 -4.40
N SER A 12 -12.77 -5.64 -3.70
CA SER A 12 -12.24 -6.95 -3.33
C SER A 12 -13.10 -7.54 -2.21
N TRP A 13 -13.29 -8.85 -2.24
CA TRP A 13 -14.14 -9.50 -1.26
C TRP A 13 -13.63 -9.28 0.17
N GLY A 14 -12.35 -9.42 0.38
CA GLY A 14 -11.77 -9.27 1.71
C GLY A 14 -11.95 -7.88 2.27
N MET A 15 -11.69 -6.87 1.46
CA MET A 15 -11.82 -5.49 1.92
C MET A 15 -13.28 -5.11 2.14
N ASP A 16 -14.17 -5.50 1.23
CA ASP A 16 -15.59 -5.16 1.34
C ASP A 16 -16.29 -5.91 2.46
N ASN A 17 -15.94 -7.17 2.70
CA ASN A 17 -16.71 -8.02 3.60
C ASN A 17 -16.06 -8.22 4.96
N VAL A 18 -14.78 -7.97 5.09
CA VAL A 18 -14.07 -8.19 6.36
C VAL A 18 -13.62 -6.87 6.98
N ILE A 19 -12.98 -6.02 6.20
CA ILE A 19 -12.31 -4.84 6.73
C ILE A 19 -13.21 -3.60 6.69
N ALA A 20 -13.88 -3.36 5.56
CA ALA A 20 -14.57 -2.11 5.31
C ALA A 20 -16.07 -2.19 5.56
N LYS A 21 -16.54 -3.16 6.34
CA LYS A 21 -17.94 -3.22 6.73
C LYS A 21 -18.34 -2.03 7.59
N ASP A 22 -17.42 -1.57 8.41
CA ASP A 22 -17.64 -0.45 9.30
C ASP A 22 -17.14 0.81 8.61
N PRO A 23 -18.02 1.81 8.36
CA PRO A 23 -17.58 3.07 7.74
C PRO A 23 -16.44 3.76 8.48
N ALA A 24 -16.40 3.65 9.80
CA ALA A 24 -15.32 4.25 10.58
C ALA A 24 -14.00 3.55 10.30
N MET A 25 -14.01 2.25 10.13
CA MET A 25 -12.81 1.50 9.78
C MET A 25 -12.33 1.87 8.38
N LYS A 26 -13.25 1.99 7.44
CA LYS A 26 -12.89 2.38 6.08
C LYS A 26 -12.23 3.74 6.05
N GLU A 27 -12.77 4.69 6.81
CA GLU A 27 -12.19 6.02 6.90
C GLU A 27 -10.79 5.98 7.51
N THR A 28 -10.61 5.20 8.57
CA THR A 28 -9.31 5.05 9.20
C THR A 28 -8.28 4.51 8.23
N ILE A 29 -8.65 3.49 7.47
CA ILE A 29 -7.76 2.89 6.49
C ILE A 29 -7.42 3.89 5.39
N THR A 30 -8.42 4.62 4.91
CA THR A 30 -8.20 5.63 3.87
C THR A 30 -7.20 6.70 4.31
N LYS A 31 -7.33 7.16 5.54
CA LYS A 31 -6.41 8.16 6.07
C LYS A 31 -4.98 7.65 6.19
N ALA A 32 -4.83 6.36 6.41
CA ALA A 32 -3.51 5.76 6.57
C ALA A 32 -2.82 5.51 5.22
N ILE A 33 -3.53 5.58 4.13
CA ILE A 33 -2.94 5.42 2.80
C ILE A 33 -2.32 6.76 2.38
N PRO A 34 -1.03 6.82 2.12
CA PRO A 34 -0.39 8.09 1.73
C PRO A 34 -1.05 8.81 0.56
N LEU A 35 -1.54 8.08 -0.44
CA LEU A 35 -2.24 8.69 -1.57
C LEU A 35 -3.70 9.01 -1.28
N LYS A 36 -4.18 8.69 -0.07
CA LYS A 36 -5.50 9.09 0.43
C LYS A 36 -6.67 8.56 -0.38
N ARG A 37 -6.49 7.45 -1.05
CA ARG A 37 -7.57 6.75 -1.72
C ARG A 37 -7.25 5.27 -1.79
N TRP A 38 -8.29 4.46 -1.88
CA TRP A 38 -8.13 3.05 -2.17
C TRP A 38 -7.80 2.87 -3.64
N GLY A 39 -7.12 1.79 -3.96
CA GLY A 39 -6.91 1.42 -5.34
C GLY A 39 -8.17 0.87 -5.97
N VAL A 40 -8.17 0.81 -7.27
CA VAL A 40 -9.23 0.17 -8.07
C VAL A 40 -8.59 -0.87 -8.98
N ASP A 41 -9.42 -1.71 -9.60
CA ASP A 41 -8.92 -2.78 -10.45
C ASP A 41 -7.94 -2.27 -11.50
N LYS A 42 -8.21 -1.11 -12.07
CA LYS A 42 -7.35 -0.55 -13.09
C LYS A 42 -5.94 -0.25 -12.59
N ASP A 43 -5.80 0.12 -11.33
CA ASP A 43 -4.47 0.39 -10.78
C ASP A 43 -3.59 -0.86 -10.85
N ILE A 44 -4.16 -2.01 -10.56
CA ILE A 44 -3.41 -3.28 -10.61
C ILE A 44 -3.22 -3.74 -12.05
N ALA A 45 -4.25 -3.61 -12.87
CA ALA A 45 -4.17 -3.99 -14.27
C ALA A 45 -3.10 -3.20 -15.02
N ASP A 46 -2.99 -1.91 -14.74
CA ASP A 46 -1.96 -1.06 -15.35
C ASP A 46 -0.55 -1.50 -14.95
N GLY A 47 -0.38 -1.89 -13.69
CA GLY A 47 0.90 -2.43 -13.22
C GLY A 47 1.26 -3.74 -13.91
N ALA A 48 0.28 -4.62 -14.07
CA ALA A 48 0.49 -5.87 -14.78
C ALA A 48 0.85 -5.62 -16.25
N LEU A 49 0.16 -4.69 -16.86
CA LEU A 49 0.45 -4.32 -18.25
C LEU A 49 1.88 -3.79 -18.41
N PHE A 50 2.30 -2.92 -17.49
CA PHE A 50 3.67 -2.42 -17.51
C PHE A 50 4.69 -3.58 -17.44
N LEU A 51 4.51 -4.47 -16.47
CA LEU A 51 5.46 -5.57 -16.28
C LEU A 51 5.45 -6.57 -17.44
N ALA A 52 4.34 -6.68 -18.16
CA ALA A 52 4.23 -7.58 -19.30
C ALA A 52 4.65 -6.93 -20.61
N SER A 53 4.93 -5.64 -20.62
CA SER A 53 5.22 -4.91 -21.84
C SER A 53 6.72 -4.73 -22.05
N ASP A 54 7.07 -4.25 -23.23
CA ASP A 54 8.46 -3.95 -23.56
C ASP A 54 9.02 -2.82 -22.70
N ALA A 55 8.16 -2.00 -22.12
CA ALA A 55 8.61 -0.96 -21.19
C ALA A 55 9.32 -1.54 -19.98
N ALA A 56 9.05 -2.78 -19.63
CA ALA A 56 9.72 -3.48 -18.53
C ALA A 56 10.76 -4.48 -19.03
N SER A 57 11.33 -4.27 -20.18
CA SER A 57 12.24 -5.24 -20.80
C SER A 57 13.52 -5.49 -20.00
N TRP A 58 13.88 -4.56 -19.12
CA TRP A 58 15.07 -4.71 -18.27
C TRP A 58 14.68 -4.95 -16.81
N VAL A 59 13.43 -5.41 -16.55
CA VAL A 59 12.89 -5.63 -15.22
C VAL A 59 12.62 -7.11 -15.02
N THR A 60 13.27 -7.72 -14.02
CA THR A 60 13.00 -9.09 -13.65
C THR A 60 13.34 -9.31 -12.19
N GLY A 61 12.67 -10.26 -11.55
CA GLY A 61 12.94 -10.61 -10.16
C GLY A 61 12.44 -9.59 -9.16
N THR A 62 11.57 -8.70 -9.56
CA THR A 62 11.04 -7.66 -8.67
C THR A 62 9.61 -7.97 -8.24
N ILE A 63 9.23 -7.41 -7.10
CA ILE A 63 7.83 -7.36 -6.68
C ILE A 63 7.47 -5.88 -6.66
N LEU A 64 6.51 -5.50 -7.50
CA LEU A 64 6.08 -4.12 -7.62
C LEU A 64 4.94 -3.88 -6.63
N ASP A 65 5.16 -3.01 -5.66
CA ASP A 65 4.11 -2.62 -4.74
C ASP A 65 3.19 -1.61 -5.41
N ILE A 66 1.89 -1.92 -5.44
CA ILE A 66 0.89 -1.02 -5.99
C ILE A 66 -0.14 -0.83 -4.88
N ASP A 67 0.18 0.05 -3.95
CA ASP A 67 -0.52 0.11 -2.68
C ASP A 67 -0.73 1.53 -2.15
N GLY A 68 -0.57 2.52 -2.99
CA GLY A 68 -0.75 3.91 -2.56
C GLY A 68 0.25 4.37 -1.51
N GLY A 69 1.31 3.61 -1.29
CA GLY A 69 2.35 3.96 -0.32
C GLY A 69 2.20 3.28 1.03
N VAL A 70 1.23 2.38 1.18
CA VAL A 70 0.97 1.72 2.47
C VAL A 70 2.22 1.02 3.02
N THR A 71 2.93 0.29 2.18
CA THR A 71 4.07 -0.51 2.62
C THR A 71 5.21 0.36 3.16
N ILE A 72 5.39 1.53 2.60
CA ILE A 72 6.47 2.42 3.01
C ILE A 72 6.02 3.47 4.02
N ALA A 73 4.74 3.52 4.37
CA ALA A 73 4.24 4.47 5.34
C ALA A 73 4.86 4.18 6.71
N SER A 74 5.13 5.23 7.46
CA SER A 74 5.66 5.08 8.81
C SER A 74 4.76 5.82 9.80
N PRO A 75 4.79 5.40 11.08
CA PRO A 75 3.92 5.99 12.09
C PRO A 75 4.04 7.50 12.24
N GLY A 76 5.12 8.10 11.90
CA GLY A 76 5.28 9.54 12.03
C GLY A 76 4.89 10.33 10.80
N SER A 77 4.20 9.75 9.86
CA SER A 77 3.92 10.37 8.56
C SER A 77 2.48 10.88 8.48
N GLY A 78 2.18 11.90 9.24
CA GLY A 78 0.86 12.50 9.16
C GLY A 78 -0.25 11.53 9.50
N ASP A 79 -1.19 11.37 8.57
CA ASP A 79 -2.38 10.56 8.83
C ASP A 79 -2.10 9.08 9.04
N THR A 80 -0.90 8.62 8.74
CA THR A 80 -0.57 7.22 8.98
C THR A 80 -0.45 6.89 10.45
N ASP A 81 -0.43 7.89 11.31
CA ASP A 81 -0.38 7.65 12.76
C ASP A 81 -1.59 6.87 13.24
N ALA A 82 -2.71 6.95 12.54
CA ALA A 82 -3.90 6.24 12.93
C ALA A 82 -3.78 4.73 12.78
N VAL A 83 -2.89 4.27 11.93
CA VAL A 83 -2.66 2.85 11.68
C VAL A 83 -1.16 2.62 11.64
N ASN A 84 -0.69 1.76 12.51
CA ASN A 84 0.72 1.51 12.66
C ASN A 84 1.17 0.38 11.73
N PHE A 85 1.40 0.70 10.49
CA PHE A 85 1.86 -0.28 9.52
C PHE A 85 3.32 -0.61 9.77
N GLY A 86 3.59 -1.85 10.18
CA GLY A 86 4.95 -2.35 10.30
C GLY A 86 5.75 -1.83 11.48
N ASN A 87 5.18 -0.95 12.28
CA ASN A 87 5.85 -0.47 13.49
C ASN A 87 7.30 -0.02 13.23
N ASN A 88 7.45 0.86 12.30
CA ASN A 88 8.77 1.27 11.81
C ASN A 88 9.64 1.93 12.87
N ASP A 89 9.04 2.50 13.89
CA ASP A 89 9.82 3.14 14.94
C ASP A 89 10.77 2.16 15.61
N LYS A 90 10.31 0.94 15.82
CA LYS A 90 11.16 -0.09 16.42
C LYS A 90 12.21 -0.59 15.47
N VAL A 91 11.88 -0.65 14.19
CA VAL A 91 12.82 -1.08 13.18
C VAL A 91 13.98 -0.11 13.07
N ARG A 92 13.67 1.18 13.14
CA ARG A 92 14.72 2.19 13.04
C ARG A 92 15.59 2.29 14.28
N GLY A 93 15.07 1.76 15.38
CA GLY A 93 15.81 1.79 16.63
C GLY A 93 16.02 3.20 17.15
N PRO A 94 17.03 3.37 18.01
CA PRO A 94 17.23 4.64 18.68
C PRO A 94 17.59 5.79 17.76
N GLY A 95 18.09 5.50 16.58
CA GLY A 95 18.46 6.55 15.66
C GLY A 95 17.31 7.26 15.01
N LYS A 96 16.12 6.73 15.15
CA LYS A 96 14.96 7.29 14.47
C LYS A 96 14.70 8.74 14.85
N GLY A 97 14.90 9.11 16.08
CA GLY A 97 14.71 10.46 16.52
C GLY A 97 15.77 11.42 16.04
N ASP A 98 16.86 10.90 15.57
CA ASP A 98 18.00 11.68 15.13
C ASP A 98 17.98 11.99 13.63
N ARG A 99 17.01 11.47 12.95
CA ARG A 99 16.94 11.61 11.52
C ARG A 99 16.12 12.76 11.08
#